data_87b2b2d1e8580c5adddbe079a0b0dd18
#
_entry.id   87b2b2d1e8580c5adddbe079a0b0dd18
#
_cell.length_a   1.000
_cell.length_b   1.000
_cell.length_c   1.000
_cell.angle_alpha   90.00
_cell.angle_beta   90.00
_cell.angle_gamma   90.00
#
_symmetry.space_group_name_H-M   'P 1'
#
loop_
_entity.id
_entity.type
_entity.pdbx_description
1 polymer ?
#
loop_
_entity_poly.entity_id
_entity_poly.type
_entity_poly.pdbx_seq_one_letter_code
_entity_poly.pdbx_strand_id
1 'polypeptide(L)'
;MTKAAGKIVICGAGIAGIAAAYQLAVVQGLDDVTLVEAGNPLSLTSDKSTEAYRNWWPGPDWAMTAFMDRSIDLIEEIARATGNRINLNRRGYLFATADATKIAFLSEMAQLAESRGAGALRFHDTPSSGYVPSPERGFDSALNGADVITDRSLIRRYFPYLAPGTVAVAHARRAGWLSAQQLGSVMLEAARERGVKLVRGRIVGIGVNDRVRGVTVERDGERRSLETTHLVLAAGPMQKEMARMAGLDLPIFAERHHKVSFADTEGVPRSAPMMILLDAQYLPWNDDERAALDADEEARWLLQEFPAGVHGRPDGAHATLLLFNHHGDVVEPEFPLPEPPPHYGEIALRGMSTMVPGLRSYVGKPFRPYVDGGYYVKTRENRPLIGPAPVEGLYVSCGYSGFGVMASCAGGELIARHIAGAPLPDYASAFVLSRYQDPEYISLLDRWGDGGQL
;
A
#
# COMPACT_ATOMS: atom_id res chain seq x y z
N MET A 1 -27.49 -15.41 -19.29
CA MET A 1 -26.62 -15.91 -20.38
C MET A 1 -25.23 -15.32 -20.10
N THR A 2 -24.32 -16.14 -19.57
CA THR A 2 -22.91 -15.78 -19.39
C THR A 2 -22.31 -15.52 -20.77
N LYS A 3 -21.86 -14.29 -21.01
CA LYS A 3 -21.04 -13.98 -22.19
C LYS A 3 -19.77 -14.83 -22.08
N ALA A 4 -19.49 -15.69 -23.04
CA ALA A 4 -18.21 -16.35 -23.19
C ALA A 4 -17.16 -15.26 -23.49
N ALA A 5 -16.62 -14.63 -22.48
CA ALA A 5 -15.37 -13.91 -22.60
C ALA A 5 -14.33 -15.01 -22.82
N GLY A 6 -13.62 -15.06 -23.93
CA GLY A 6 -12.66 -16.13 -24.28
C GLY A 6 -11.70 -16.50 -23.14
N LYS A 7 -10.66 -17.24 -23.42
CA LYS A 7 -9.66 -17.66 -22.43
C LYS A 7 -8.93 -16.46 -21.82
N ILE A 8 -8.90 -16.37 -20.49
CA ILE A 8 -8.26 -15.28 -19.75
C ILE A 8 -7.05 -15.83 -18.99
N VAL A 9 -5.88 -15.25 -19.23
CA VAL A 9 -4.66 -15.54 -18.45
C VAL A 9 -4.27 -14.30 -17.65
N ILE A 10 -3.93 -14.52 -16.38
CA ILE A 10 -3.42 -13.48 -15.48
C ILE A 10 -1.98 -13.84 -15.10
N CYS A 11 -1.05 -12.96 -15.38
CA CYS A 11 0.37 -13.11 -15.04
C CYS A 11 0.62 -12.56 -13.63
N GLY A 12 0.92 -13.46 -12.68
CA GLY A 12 1.19 -13.16 -11.29
C GLY A 12 0.01 -13.41 -10.35
N ALA A 13 0.27 -14.15 -9.27
CA ALA A 13 -0.66 -14.40 -8.17
C ALA A 13 -0.28 -13.59 -6.91
N GLY A 14 0.18 -12.36 -7.08
CA GLY A 14 0.19 -11.34 -6.05
C GLY A 14 -1.25 -10.85 -5.78
N ILE A 15 -1.41 -9.93 -4.83
CA ILE A 15 -2.73 -9.44 -4.42
C ILE A 15 -3.53 -8.84 -5.59
N ALA A 16 -2.87 -8.16 -6.54
CA ALA A 16 -3.51 -7.56 -7.71
C ALA A 16 -4.06 -8.62 -8.68
N GLY A 17 -3.26 -9.66 -8.99
CA GLY A 17 -3.70 -10.74 -9.88
C GLY A 17 -4.78 -11.62 -9.26
N ILE A 18 -4.70 -11.90 -7.97
CA ILE A 18 -5.73 -12.63 -7.22
C ILE A 18 -7.03 -11.84 -7.18
N ALA A 19 -6.98 -10.52 -6.92
CA ALA A 19 -8.16 -9.67 -6.93
C ALA A 19 -8.82 -9.63 -8.32
N ALA A 20 -8.02 -9.54 -9.40
CA ALA A 20 -8.54 -9.61 -10.76
C ALA A 20 -9.23 -10.97 -11.02
N ALA A 21 -8.62 -12.09 -10.63
CA ALA A 21 -9.20 -13.42 -10.79
C ALA A 21 -10.51 -13.57 -10.00
N TYR A 22 -10.55 -13.07 -8.76
CA TYR A 22 -11.76 -13.04 -7.93
C TYR A 22 -12.89 -12.25 -8.60
N GLN A 23 -12.60 -11.05 -9.04
CA GLN A 23 -13.60 -10.18 -9.67
C GLN A 23 -14.11 -10.77 -11.00
N LEU A 24 -13.24 -11.36 -11.81
CA LEU A 24 -13.63 -12.02 -13.04
C LEU A 24 -14.52 -13.24 -12.81
N ALA A 25 -14.09 -14.17 -11.96
CA ALA A 25 -14.77 -15.44 -11.80
C ALA A 25 -15.95 -15.39 -10.80
N VAL A 26 -15.78 -14.70 -9.66
CA VAL A 26 -16.78 -14.70 -8.60
C VAL A 26 -17.85 -13.63 -8.85
N VAL A 27 -17.42 -12.42 -9.23
CA VAL A 27 -18.33 -11.27 -9.35
C VAL A 27 -18.94 -11.17 -10.75
N GLN A 28 -18.10 -11.28 -11.81
CA GLN A 28 -18.60 -11.22 -13.20
C GLN A 28 -19.09 -12.57 -13.73
N GLY A 29 -18.77 -13.68 -13.05
CA GLY A 29 -19.16 -15.02 -13.45
C GLY A 29 -18.50 -15.48 -14.76
N LEU A 30 -17.29 -15.00 -15.06
CA LEU A 30 -16.55 -15.39 -16.26
C LEU A 30 -15.85 -16.73 -16.04
N ASP A 31 -15.94 -17.61 -17.04
CA ASP A 31 -15.28 -18.90 -17.05
C ASP A 31 -13.87 -18.83 -17.68
N ASP A 32 -13.11 -19.92 -17.58
CA ASP A 32 -11.78 -20.13 -18.18
C ASP A 32 -10.72 -19.08 -17.83
N VAL A 33 -10.65 -18.75 -16.53
CA VAL A 33 -9.64 -17.87 -15.95
C VAL A 33 -8.47 -18.71 -15.43
N THR A 34 -7.26 -18.39 -15.82
CA THR A 34 -6.02 -19.04 -15.38
C THR A 34 -5.05 -18.03 -14.79
N LEU A 35 -4.68 -18.22 -13.53
CA LEU A 35 -3.57 -17.51 -12.87
C LEU A 35 -2.27 -18.27 -13.13
N VAL A 36 -1.22 -17.61 -13.59
CA VAL A 36 0.13 -18.17 -13.74
C VAL A 36 1.05 -17.51 -12.72
N GLU A 37 1.70 -18.33 -11.87
CA GLU A 37 2.58 -17.86 -10.80
C GLU A 37 3.89 -18.65 -10.79
N ALA A 38 5.01 -17.93 -10.81
CA ALA A 38 6.33 -18.52 -10.82
C ALA A 38 6.72 -19.15 -9.46
N GLY A 39 6.30 -18.51 -8.39
CA GLY A 39 6.59 -18.90 -7.01
C GLY A 39 5.35 -19.35 -6.24
N ASN A 40 5.25 -18.90 -5.00
CA ASN A 40 4.06 -19.08 -4.20
C ASN A 40 3.17 -17.81 -4.31
N PRO A 41 1.83 -17.97 -4.34
CA PRO A 41 0.94 -16.82 -4.27
C PRO A 41 1.29 -15.90 -3.10
N LEU A 42 1.15 -14.59 -3.30
CA LEU A 42 1.36 -13.54 -2.30
C LEU A 42 2.79 -13.43 -1.71
N SER A 43 3.79 -14.15 -2.21
CA SER A 43 5.09 -14.29 -1.55
C SER A 43 6.08 -13.14 -1.75
N LEU A 44 5.80 -12.21 -2.67
CA LEU A 44 6.66 -11.04 -2.91
C LEU A 44 6.09 -9.79 -2.21
N THR A 45 6.03 -8.65 -2.89
CA THR A 45 5.59 -7.36 -2.31
C THR A 45 4.29 -7.44 -1.50
N SER A 46 3.35 -8.32 -1.87
CA SER A 46 2.08 -8.50 -1.15
C SER A 46 2.26 -8.95 0.30
N ASP A 47 3.34 -9.69 0.61
CA ASP A 47 3.71 -10.13 1.96
C ASP A 47 4.51 -9.07 2.74
N LYS A 48 5.06 -8.08 2.04
CA LYS A 48 6.05 -7.15 2.59
C LYS A 48 5.48 -5.80 2.99
N SER A 49 4.16 -5.61 2.87
CA SER A 49 3.51 -4.33 3.16
C SER A 49 3.23 -4.12 4.65
N THR A 50 2.84 -2.90 5.03
CA THR A 50 2.25 -2.61 6.34
C THR A 50 0.84 -3.15 6.49
N GLU A 51 0.25 -3.65 5.40
CA GLU A 51 -1.12 -4.17 5.32
C GLU A 51 -2.18 -3.12 5.68
N ALA A 52 -1.79 -1.85 5.64
CA ALA A 52 -2.61 -0.75 6.07
C ALA A 52 -3.49 -0.21 4.93
N TYR A 53 -4.61 0.43 5.27
CA TYR A 53 -5.53 1.04 4.32
C TYR A 53 -6.04 2.40 4.81
N ARG A 54 -6.36 3.30 3.87
CA ARG A 54 -7.00 4.58 4.12
C ARG A 54 -7.71 5.09 2.87
N ASN A 55 -8.77 5.89 3.05
CA ASN A 55 -9.38 6.66 1.97
C ASN A 55 -8.87 8.11 1.91
N TRP A 56 -8.01 8.50 2.82
CA TRP A 56 -7.48 9.86 2.90
C TRP A 56 -6.35 10.08 1.89
N TRP A 57 -6.70 10.73 0.76
CA TRP A 57 -5.79 11.01 -0.35
C TRP A 57 -5.90 12.47 -0.75
N PRO A 58 -5.12 13.36 -0.13
CA PRO A 58 -5.06 14.77 -0.50
C PRO A 58 -4.27 14.95 -1.80
N GLY A 59 -4.82 14.46 -2.89
CA GLY A 59 -4.23 14.54 -4.22
C GLY A 59 -4.79 15.70 -5.05
N PRO A 60 -4.39 15.84 -6.32
CA PRO A 60 -4.82 16.94 -7.17
C PRO A 60 -6.28 16.83 -7.60
N ASP A 61 -6.85 15.61 -7.56
CA ASP A 61 -8.24 15.33 -7.92
C ASP A 61 -8.87 14.28 -6.99
N TRP A 62 -10.14 14.01 -7.21
CA TRP A 62 -10.95 13.09 -6.43
C TRP A 62 -10.77 11.60 -6.78
N ALA A 63 -10.12 11.28 -7.92
CA ALA A 63 -10.12 9.93 -8.46
C ALA A 63 -9.48 8.90 -7.51
N MET A 64 -8.37 9.25 -6.85
CA MET A 64 -7.73 8.33 -5.89
C MET A 64 -8.61 8.10 -4.66
N THR A 65 -9.27 9.13 -4.13
CA THR A 65 -10.17 8.97 -2.98
C THR A 65 -11.35 8.05 -3.33
N ALA A 66 -12.00 8.29 -4.47
CA ALA A 66 -13.13 7.45 -4.92
C ALA A 66 -12.72 6.00 -5.20
N PHE A 67 -11.56 5.80 -5.82
CA PHE A 67 -11.00 4.48 -6.07
C PHE A 67 -10.69 3.72 -4.76
N MET A 68 -10.10 4.41 -3.77
CA MET A 68 -9.81 3.82 -2.47
C MET A 68 -11.09 3.56 -1.68
N ASP A 69 -12.06 4.47 -1.69
CA ASP A 69 -13.36 4.24 -1.08
C ASP A 69 -14.04 2.98 -1.63
N ARG A 70 -14.07 2.84 -2.96
CA ARG A 70 -14.61 1.63 -3.58
C ARG A 70 -13.85 0.38 -3.18
N SER A 71 -12.53 0.44 -3.12
CA SER A 71 -11.72 -0.70 -2.71
C SER A 71 -11.96 -1.09 -1.26
N ILE A 72 -12.09 -0.10 -0.37
CA ILE A 72 -12.40 -0.34 1.04
C ILE A 72 -13.81 -0.93 1.19
N ASP A 73 -14.81 -0.45 0.42
CA ASP A 73 -16.15 -1.05 0.40
C ASP A 73 -16.09 -2.55 0.09
N LEU A 74 -15.36 -2.92 -0.97
CA LEU A 74 -15.18 -4.32 -1.37
C LEU A 74 -14.43 -5.15 -0.30
N ILE A 75 -13.43 -4.58 0.35
CA ILE A 75 -12.70 -5.22 1.46
C ILE A 75 -13.65 -5.44 2.65
N GLU A 76 -14.46 -4.45 3.00
CA GLU A 76 -15.46 -4.55 4.07
C GLU A 76 -16.55 -5.60 3.74
N GLU A 77 -16.99 -5.68 2.48
CA GLU A 77 -17.90 -6.72 1.99
C GLU A 77 -17.30 -8.13 2.20
N ILE A 78 -16.05 -8.33 1.81
CA ILE A 78 -15.32 -9.60 2.02
C ILE A 78 -15.19 -9.89 3.52
N ALA A 79 -14.85 -8.89 4.34
CA ALA A 79 -14.75 -9.07 5.78
C ALA A 79 -16.09 -9.53 6.39
N ARG A 80 -17.20 -8.89 6.03
CA ARG A 80 -18.54 -9.29 6.50
C ARG A 80 -18.92 -10.69 6.04
N ALA A 81 -18.69 -11.01 4.77
CA ALA A 81 -19.02 -12.32 4.19
C ALA A 81 -18.23 -13.48 4.83
N THR A 82 -17.06 -13.20 5.40
CA THR A 82 -16.15 -14.23 5.94
C THR A 82 -16.04 -14.21 7.48
N GLY A 83 -16.89 -13.45 8.18
CA GLY A 83 -16.78 -13.27 9.63
C GLY A 83 -15.46 -12.61 10.03
N ASN A 84 -14.96 -11.71 9.21
CA ASN A 84 -13.71 -10.97 9.39
C ASN A 84 -12.44 -11.86 9.44
N ARG A 85 -12.40 -12.93 8.65
CA ARG A 85 -11.17 -13.77 8.51
C ARG A 85 -9.95 -12.94 8.13
N ILE A 86 -10.13 -11.78 7.50
CA ILE A 86 -9.05 -10.90 7.05
C ILE A 86 -8.50 -9.98 8.15
N ASN A 87 -9.01 -10.07 9.37
CA ASN A 87 -8.61 -9.24 10.53
C ASN A 87 -8.69 -7.72 10.24
N LEU A 88 -9.70 -7.31 9.48
CA LEU A 88 -9.93 -5.90 9.19
C LEU A 88 -10.26 -5.14 10.48
N ASN A 89 -9.61 -3.99 10.70
CA ASN A 89 -9.94 -3.05 11.76
C ASN A 89 -10.02 -1.62 11.20
N ARG A 90 -10.66 -0.72 11.96
CA ARG A 90 -10.85 0.68 11.58
C ARG A 90 -10.33 1.60 12.68
N ARG A 91 -9.09 1.38 13.12
CA ARG A 91 -8.45 2.18 14.18
C ARG A 91 -8.00 3.55 13.70
N GLY A 92 -7.88 3.74 12.40
CA GLY A 92 -7.45 4.99 11.77
C GLY A 92 -5.96 5.10 11.53
N TYR A 93 -5.58 6.24 10.93
CA TYR A 93 -4.21 6.72 10.80
C TYR A 93 -4.05 7.99 11.60
N LEU A 94 -3.01 8.06 12.41
CA LEU A 94 -2.67 9.20 13.24
C LEU A 94 -1.40 9.86 12.72
N PHE A 95 -1.55 10.99 12.08
CA PHE A 95 -0.45 11.86 11.68
C PHE A 95 -0.14 12.80 12.83
N ALA A 96 1.11 12.84 13.31
CA ALA A 96 1.48 13.65 14.47
C ALA A 96 2.68 14.54 14.17
N THR A 97 2.70 15.72 14.81
CA THR A 97 3.80 16.67 14.72
C THR A 97 4.08 17.32 16.09
N ALA A 98 5.35 17.58 16.36
CA ALA A 98 5.81 18.44 17.45
C ALA A 98 6.15 19.84 16.96
N ASP A 99 6.11 20.09 15.65
CA ASP A 99 6.36 21.38 15.03
C ASP A 99 5.08 22.18 14.83
N ALA A 100 4.93 23.27 15.59
CA ALA A 100 3.75 24.13 15.52
C ALA A 100 3.57 24.78 14.13
N THR A 101 4.62 24.94 13.34
CA THR A 101 4.53 25.51 11.99
C THR A 101 3.80 24.58 11.01
N LYS A 102 3.72 23.29 11.31
CA LYS A 102 3.02 22.29 10.50
C LYS A 102 1.53 22.17 10.78
N ILE A 103 0.99 22.88 11.77
CA ILE A 103 -0.44 22.84 12.08
C ILE A 103 -1.27 23.32 10.89
N ALA A 104 -0.85 24.40 10.23
CA ALA A 104 -1.53 24.92 9.04
C ALA A 104 -1.50 23.90 7.91
N PHE A 105 -0.34 23.33 7.60
CA PHE A 105 -0.16 22.27 6.60
C PHE A 105 -1.08 21.07 6.88
N LEU A 106 -1.12 20.60 8.13
CA LEU A 106 -1.96 19.47 8.53
C LEU A 106 -3.46 19.76 8.32
N SER A 107 -3.87 21.00 8.62
CA SER A 107 -5.25 21.45 8.43
C SER A 107 -5.61 21.57 6.94
N GLU A 108 -4.72 22.12 6.12
CA GLU A 108 -4.87 22.22 4.66
C GLU A 108 -4.98 20.86 4.01
N MET A 109 -4.13 19.92 4.40
CA MET A 109 -4.17 18.53 3.94
C MET A 109 -5.51 17.87 4.27
N ALA A 110 -6.03 18.08 5.48
CA ALA A 110 -7.30 17.54 5.90
C ALA A 110 -8.48 18.16 5.13
N GLN A 111 -8.47 19.48 4.92
CA GLN A 111 -9.46 20.19 4.09
C GLN A 111 -9.44 19.70 2.64
N LEU A 112 -8.25 19.50 2.09
CA LEU A 112 -8.08 18.98 0.73
C LEU A 112 -8.66 17.57 0.61
N ALA A 113 -8.37 16.68 1.58
CA ALA A 113 -8.93 15.33 1.61
C ALA A 113 -10.47 15.35 1.73
N GLU A 114 -11.05 16.22 2.57
CA GLU A 114 -12.50 16.43 2.66
C GLU A 114 -13.07 16.86 1.31
N SER A 115 -12.49 17.87 0.67
CA SER A 115 -12.93 18.36 -0.64
C SER A 115 -12.85 17.31 -1.75
N ARG A 116 -12.03 16.26 -1.56
CA ARG A 116 -11.89 15.12 -2.48
C ARG A 116 -12.80 13.94 -2.13
N GLY A 117 -13.66 14.09 -1.12
CA GLY A 117 -14.65 13.08 -0.76
C GLY A 117 -14.23 12.13 0.36
N ALA A 118 -13.10 12.34 1.04
CA ALA A 118 -12.65 11.47 2.13
C ALA A 118 -13.58 11.49 3.37
N GLY A 119 -14.57 12.37 3.40
CA GLY A 119 -15.54 12.55 4.48
C GLY A 119 -15.27 13.79 5.34
N ALA A 120 -16.15 14.06 6.29
CA ALA A 120 -16.20 15.30 7.04
C ALA A 120 -14.94 15.56 7.90
N LEU A 121 -14.46 16.79 7.87
CA LEU A 121 -13.40 17.27 8.73
C LEU A 121 -13.95 17.86 10.04
N ARG A 122 -13.33 17.52 11.15
CA ARG A 122 -13.67 18.01 12.49
C ARG A 122 -12.42 18.60 13.15
N PHE A 123 -12.57 19.75 13.79
CA PHE A 123 -11.49 20.40 14.54
C PHE A 123 -11.74 20.30 16.05
N HIS A 124 -10.66 20.04 16.80
CA HIS A 124 -10.67 19.90 18.25
C HIS A 124 -9.56 20.76 18.85
N ASP A 125 -9.86 22.02 19.07
CA ASP A 125 -8.96 23.06 19.57
C ASP A 125 -9.23 23.48 21.03
N THR A 126 -10.24 22.86 21.65
CA THR A 126 -10.61 23.09 23.06
C THR A 126 -10.80 21.77 23.80
N PRO A 127 -10.58 21.75 25.15
CA PRO A 127 -10.75 20.54 25.95
C PRO A 127 -12.17 19.96 25.93
N SER A 128 -13.18 20.78 25.60
CA SER A 128 -14.59 20.39 25.56
C SER A 128 -15.05 19.89 24.19
N SER A 129 -14.19 19.91 23.18
CA SER A 129 -14.56 19.36 21.87
C SER A 129 -14.84 17.86 21.94
N GLY A 130 -15.88 17.47 21.21
CA GLY A 130 -16.44 16.12 21.24
C GLY A 130 -15.66 15.09 20.43
N TYR A 131 -14.33 14.98 20.59
CA TYR A 131 -13.55 13.93 19.94
C TYR A 131 -14.00 12.54 20.42
N VAL A 132 -14.26 11.65 19.45
CA VAL A 132 -14.66 10.25 19.71
C VAL A 132 -13.51 9.33 19.29
N PRO A 133 -12.93 8.53 20.20
CA PRO A 133 -11.87 7.59 19.85
C PRO A 133 -12.35 6.51 18.88
N SER A 134 -11.44 5.93 18.11
CA SER A 134 -11.75 4.77 17.26
C SER A 134 -12.00 3.52 18.11
N PRO A 135 -12.81 2.57 17.60
CA PRO A 135 -12.98 1.28 18.26
C PRO A 135 -11.65 0.50 18.26
N GLU A 136 -11.38 -0.20 19.35
CA GLU A 136 -10.17 -1.03 19.47
C GLU A 136 -10.21 -2.27 18.57
N ARG A 137 -11.40 -2.75 18.25
CA ARG A 137 -11.64 -3.98 17.48
C ARG A 137 -12.72 -3.77 16.44
N GLY A 138 -12.63 -4.56 15.36
CA GLY A 138 -13.60 -4.53 14.28
C GLY A 138 -13.49 -3.31 13.40
N PHE A 139 -14.42 -3.17 12.48
CA PHE A 139 -14.43 -2.12 11.47
C PHE A 139 -15.79 -1.41 11.33
N ASP A 140 -16.76 -1.76 12.16
CA ASP A 140 -18.07 -1.13 12.19
C ASP A 140 -17.98 0.23 12.87
N SER A 141 -17.78 1.27 12.08
CA SER A 141 -17.77 2.66 12.54
C SER A 141 -18.39 3.54 11.47
N ALA A 142 -19.30 4.40 11.88
CA ALA A 142 -19.91 5.41 11.01
C ALA A 142 -18.98 6.63 10.75
N LEU A 143 -17.90 6.78 11.54
CA LEU A 143 -16.98 7.89 11.40
C LEU A 143 -16.13 7.74 10.12
N ASN A 144 -16.10 8.79 9.33
CA ASN A 144 -15.22 8.97 8.17
C ASN A 144 -14.54 10.34 8.23
N GLY A 145 -13.77 10.70 7.18
CA GLY A 145 -13.02 11.95 7.14
C GLY A 145 -11.87 11.96 8.13
N ALA A 146 -11.65 13.09 8.78
CA ALA A 146 -10.55 13.26 9.73
C ALA A 146 -10.93 14.16 10.91
N ASP A 147 -10.21 13.96 12.03
CA ASP A 147 -10.22 14.83 13.20
C ASP A 147 -8.84 15.48 13.34
N VAL A 148 -8.78 16.81 13.27
CA VAL A 148 -7.56 17.58 13.55
C VAL A 148 -7.65 18.07 14.99
N ILE A 149 -6.70 17.65 15.82
CA ILE A 149 -6.68 17.94 17.26
C ILE A 149 -5.44 18.78 17.56
N THR A 150 -5.65 20.00 18.05
CA THR A 150 -4.59 20.93 18.47
C THR A 150 -4.62 21.22 19.97
N ASP A 151 -5.69 20.83 20.66
CA ASP A 151 -5.74 20.91 22.12
C ASP A 151 -4.83 19.84 22.76
N ARG A 152 -3.80 20.29 23.45
CA ARG A 152 -2.80 19.39 24.07
C ARG A 152 -3.37 18.52 25.18
N SER A 153 -4.46 18.94 25.84
CA SER A 153 -5.11 18.15 26.87
C SER A 153 -5.84 16.94 26.27
N LEU A 154 -6.48 17.14 25.11
CA LEU A 154 -7.09 16.04 24.35
C LEU A 154 -6.03 15.08 23.81
N ILE A 155 -4.93 15.61 23.24
CA ILE A 155 -3.83 14.75 22.75
C ILE A 155 -3.31 13.88 23.90
N ARG A 156 -3.01 14.44 25.06
CA ARG A 156 -2.55 13.67 26.23
C ARG A 156 -3.58 12.68 26.74
N ARG A 157 -4.86 13.03 26.67
CA ARG A 157 -5.95 12.17 27.16
C ARG A 157 -6.16 10.95 26.25
N TYR A 158 -6.16 11.13 24.96
CA TYR A 158 -6.54 10.08 24.00
C TYR A 158 -5.34 9.36 23.37
N PHE A 159 -4.18 10.00 23.37
CA PHE A 159 -2.93 9.46 22.82
C PHE A 159 -1.76 9.61 23.80
N PRO A 160 -1.89 9.10 25.05
CA PRO A 160 -0.90 9.33 26.11
C PRO A 160 0.47 8.72 25.83
N TYR A 161 0.58 7.86 24.83
CA TYR A 161 1.81 7.23 24.38
C TYR A 161 2.63 8.12 23.42
N LEU A 162 2.04 9.21 22.91
CA LEU A 162 2.78 10.19 22.10
C LEU A 162 3.70 11.04 22.94
N ALA A 163 4.78 11.52 22.33
CA ALA A 163 5.73 12.39 22.98
C ALA A 163 5.05 13.64 23.57
N PRO A 164 5.42 14.09 24.79
CA PRO A 164 4.81 15.25 25.43
C PRO A 164 4.90 16.54 24.62
N GLY A 165 5.89 16.62 23.69
CA GLY A 165 6.06 17.74 22.75
C GLY A 165 5.09 17.76 21.59
N THR A 166 4.27 16.73 21.38
CA THR A 166 3.27 16.70 20.28
C THR A 166 2.30 17.87 20.42
N VAL A 167 2.18 18.67 19.37
CA VAL A 167 1.35 19.90 19.34
C VAL A 167 0.09 19.74 18.51
N ALA A 168 0.09 18.83 17.54
CA ALA A 168 -1.09 18.53 16.74
C ALA A 168 -1.07 17.07 16.25
N VAL A 169 -2.27 16.55 16.03
CA VAL A 169 -2.50 15.27 15.37
C VAL A 169 -3.67 15.39 14.39
N ALA A 170 -3.59 14.68 13.25
CA ALA A 170 -4.74 14.42 12.40
C ALA A 170 -5.04 12.93 12.41
N HIS A 171 -6.28 12.59 12.75
CA HIS A 171 -6.74 11.21 12.80
C HIS A 171 -7.69 10.93 11.64
N ALA A 172 -7.16 10.32 10.56
CA ALA A 172 -7.97 9.84 9.45
C ALA A 172 -8.80 8.63 9.88
N ARG A 173 -10.11 8.66 9.65
CA ARG A 173 -11.07 7.75 10.30
C ARG A 173 -11.40 6.51 9.49
N ARG A 174 -11.53 6.62 8.17
CA ARG A 174 -11.73 5.46 7.28
C ARG A 174 -10.39 4.86 6.90
N ALA A 175 -9.71 4.35 7.90
CA ALA A 175 -8.35 3.86 7.84
C ALA A 175 -8.10 2.79 8.91
N GLY A 176 -7.06 1.99 8.73
CA GLY A 176 -6.67 0.92 9.63
C GLY A 176 -5.77 -0.08 8.92
N TRP A 177 -5.87 -1.33 9.26
CA TRP A 177 -5.15 -2.42 8.58
C TRP A 177 -5.94 -3.72 8.58
N LEU A 178 -5.43 -4.69 7.83
CA LEU A 178 -5.99 -6.03 7.67
C LEU A 178 -4.84 -7.01 7.45
N SER A 179 -5.11 -8.29 7.34
CA SER A 179 -4.12 -9.26 6.88
C SER A 179 -4.16 -9.41 5.36
N ALA A 180 -3.11 -8.99 4.68
CA ALA A 180 -2.96 -9.14 3.23
C ALA A 180 -2.96 -10.59 2.80
N GLN A 181 -2.31 -11.46 3.58
CA GLN A 181 -2.26 -12.90 3.33
C GLN A 181 -3.67 -13.52 3.42
N GLN A 182 -4.45 -13.15 4.44
CA GLN A 182 -5.80 -13.65 4.59
C GLN A 182 -6.75 -13.10 3.52
N LEU A 183 -6.63 -11.81 3.15
CA LEU A 183 -7.42 -11.23 2.06
C LEU A 183 -7.16 -11.96 0.75
N GLY A 184 -5.89 -12.14 0.38
CA GLY A 184 -5.52 -12.85 -0.84
C GLY A 184 -5.94 -14.32 -0.81
N SER A 185 -5.78 -15.02 0.32
CA SER A 185 -6.20 -16.42 0.46
C SER A 185 -7.71 -16.57 0.30
N VAL A 186 -8.52 -15.75 0.97
CA VAL A 186 -9.98 -15.77 0.86
C VAL A 186 -10.44 -15.54 -0.59
N MET A 187 -9.86 -14.54 -1.26
CA MET A 187 -10.21 -14.28 -2.67
C MET A 187 -9.79 -15.43 -3.59
N LEU A 188 -8.60 -15.98 -3.37
CA LEU A 188 -8.09 -17.11 -4.18
C LEU A 188 -8.91 -18.39 -3.96
N GLU A 189 -9.28 -18.70 -2.71
CA GLU A 189 -10.16 -19.81 -2.37
C GLU A 189 -11.49 -19.68 -3.14
N ALA A 190 -12.17 -18.56 -3.01
CA ALA A 190 -13.44 -18.30 -3.70
C ALA A 190 -13.31 -18.33 -5.24
N ALA A 191 -12.23 -17.79 -5.79
CA ALA A 191 -11.98 -17.85 -7.23
C ALA A 191 -11.77 -19.29 -7.72
N ARG A 192 -11.03 -20.11 -6.97
CA ARG A 192 -10.81 -21.53 -7.30
C ARG A 192 -12.09 -22.36 -7.21
N GLU A 193 -12.96 -22.08 -6.26
CA GLU A 193 -14.30 -22.69 -6.17
C GLU A 193 -15.16 -22.38 -7.41
N ARG A 194 -14.91 -21.27 -8.08
CA ARG A 194 -15.52 -20.87 -9.36
C ARG A 194 -14.75 -21.39 -10.59
N GLY A 195 -13.76 -22.26 -10.40
CA GLY A 195 -13.03 -22.91 -11.50
C GLY A 195 -11.77 -22.20 -11.97
N VAL A 196 -11.32 -21.14 -11.31
CA VAL A 196 -10.02 -20.50 -11.62
C VAL A 196 -8.90 -21.51 -11.43
N LYS A 197 -8.07 -21.67 -12.46
CA LYS A 197 -6.90 -22.54 -12.45
C LYS A 197 -5.67 -21.76 -11.97
N LEU A 198 -4.94 -22.32 -11.03
CA LEU A 198 -3.62 -21.81 -10.63
C LEU A 198 -2.55 -22.70 -11.27
N VAL A 199 -1.82 -22.15 -12.23
CA VAL A 199 -0.72 -22.82 -12.93
C VAL A 199 0.59 -22.32 -12.37
N ARG A 200 1.40 -23.25 -11.83
CA ARG A 200 2.75 -22.93 -11.37
C ARG A 200 3.70 -22.93 -12.55
N GLY A 201 4.42 -21.85 -12.75
CA GLY A 201 5.41 -21.68 -13.81
C GLY A 201 5.67 -20.20 -14.10
N ARG A 202 6.78 -19.93 -14.75
CA ARG A 202 7.19 -18.58 -15.17
C ARG A 202 6.74 -18.34 -16.60
N ILE A 203 6.10 -17.21 -16.87
CA ILE A 203 5.86 -16.76 -18.23
C ILE A 203 7.21 -16.29 -18.81
N VAL A 204 7.62 -16.93 -19.90
CA VAL A 204 8.90 -16.69 -20.59
C VAL A 204 8.71 -16.19 -22.02
N GLY A 205 7.48 -16.01 -22.45
CA GLY A 205 7.14 -15.46 -23.76
C GLY A 205 5.66 -15.07 -23.85
N ILE A 206 5.37 -14.00 -24.56
CA ILE A 206 4.02 -13.50 -24.82
C ILE A 206 3.86 -13.43 -26.34
N GLY A 207 2.89 -14.18 -26.87
CA GLY A 207 2.56 -14.18 -28.30
C GLY A 207 1.62 -13.01 -28.60
N VAL A 208 2.15 -12.00 -29.27
CA VAL A 208 1.45 -10.77 -29.65
C VAL A 208 1.72 -10.45 -31.11
N ASN A 209 0.66 -10.07 -31.83
CA ASN A 209 0.74 -9.34 -33.09
C ASN A 209 -0.08 -8.06 -32.94
N ASP A 210 -1.21 -7.97 -33.65
CA ASP A 210 -2.25 -6.95 -33.46
C ASP A 210 -3.06 -7.16 -32.16
N ARG A 211 -3.12 -8.41 -31.69
CA ARG A 211 -3.79 -8.86 -30.47
C ARG A 211 -2.97 -9.92 -29.73
N VAL A 212 -3.36 -10.16 -28.49
CA VAL A 212 -2.85 -11.27 -27.67
C VAL A 212 -3.28 -12.63 -28.30
N ARG A 213 -2.35 -13.59 -28.35
CA ARG A 213 -2.58 -14.96 -28.87
C ARG A 213 -2.36 -16.04 -27.80
N GLY A 214 -1.47 -15.79 -26.87
CA GLY A 214 -1.12 -16.76 -25.83
C GLY A 214 0.13 -16.39 -25.08
N VAL A 215 0.50 -17.25 -24.13
CA VAL A 215 1.73 -17.13 -23.36
C VAL A 215 2.49 -18.46 -23.37
N THR A 216 3.81 -18.41 -23.26
CA THR A 216 4.65 -19.57 -23.02
C THR A 216 5.01 -19.62 -21.54
N VAL A 217 4.63 -20.69 -20.89
CA VAL A 217 4.91 -20.93 -19.46
C VAL A 217 6.01 -21.97 -19.35
N GLU A 218 7.05 -21.66 -18.58
CA GLU A 218 8.15 -22.59 -18.26
C GLU A 218 8.05 -23.06 -16.83
N ARG A 219 8.17 -24.36 -16.64
CA ARG A 219 8.27 -25.02 -15.32
C ARG A 219 9.21 -26.21 -15.40
N ASP A 220 10.17 -26.27 -14.49
CA ASP A 220 11.15 -27.39 -14.37
C ASP A 220 11.88 -27.69 -15.71
N GLY A 221 12.14 -26.63 -16.51
CA GLY A 221 12.77 -26.74 -17.84
C GLY A 221 11.80 -27.10 -18.99
N GLU A 222 10.58 -27.48 -18.70
CA GLU A 222 9.54 -27.73 -19.71
C GLU A 222 8.77 -26.44 -20.07
N ARG A 223 8.52 -26.25 -21.37
CA ARG A 223 7.76 -25.13 -21.90
C ARG A 223 6.41 -25.59 -22.42
N ARG A 224 5.36 -24.86 -22.03
CA ARG A 224 3.99 -25.12 -22.49
C ARG A 224 3.37 -23.81 -22.97
N SER A 225 2.66 -23.87 -24.10
CA SER A 225 1.87 -22.75 -24.59
C SER A 225 0.47 -22.79 -24.00
N LEU A 226 0.01 -21.66 -23.51
CA LEU A 226 -1.38 -21.42 -23.11
C LEU A 226 -1.97 -20.40 -24.08
N GLU A 227 -2.95 -20.81 -24.87
CA GLU A 227 -3.70 -19.89 -25.71
C GLU A 227 -4.55 -18.98 -24.83
N THR A 228 -4.59 -17.69 -25.16
CA THR A 228 -5.44 -16.73 -24.47
C THR A 228 -5.89 -15.62 -25.41
N THR A 229 -7.07 -15.09 -25.16
CA THR A 229 -7.61 -13.94 -25.85
C THR A 229 -7.51 -12.67 -24.99
N HIS A 230 -7.33 -12.84 -23.67
CA HIS A 230 -7.18 -11.73 -22.72
C HIS A 230 -6.01 -12.06 -21.77
N LEU A 231 -5.00 -11.21 -21.75
CA LEU A 231 -3.86 -11.31 -20.86
C LEU A 231 -3.82 -10.11 -19.92
N VAL A 232 -3.84 -10.39 -18.61
CA VAL A 232 -3.66 -9.38 -17.58
C VAL A 232 -2.24 -9.46 -17.03
N LEU A 233 -1.45 -8.41 -17.17
CA LEU A 233 -0.13 -8.30 -16.56
C LEU A 233 -0.26 -7.72 -15.15
N ALA A 234 -0.09 -8.57 -14.13
CA ALA A 234 -0.14 -8.24 -12.70
C ALA A 234 1.11 -8.77 -11.98
N ALA A 235 2.27 -8.63 -12.63
CA ALA A 235 3.52 -9.28 -12.27
C ALA A 235 4.33 -8.55 -11.17
N GLY A 236 3.74 -7.53 -10.53
CA GLY A 236 4.39 -6.79 -9.44
C GLY A 236 5.78 -6.27 -9.83
N PRO A 237 6.86 -6.64 -9.12
CA PRO A 237 8.21 -6.18 -9.44
C PRO A 237 8.71 -6.55 -10.84
N MET A 238 8.22 -7.65 -11.41
CA MET A 238 8.58 -8.11 -12.77
C MET A 238 7.75 -7.44 -13.87
N GLN A 239 6.89 -6.47 -13.53
CA GLN A 239 5.94 -5.89 -14.46
C GLN A 239 6.59 -5.29 -15.71
N LYS A 240 7.73 -4.62 -15.55
CA LYS A 240 8.47 -3.98 -16.64
C LYS A 240 9.02 -5.02 -17.63
N GLU A 241 9.54 -6.13 -17.12
CA GLU A 241 10.01 -7.27 -17.91
C GLU A 241 8.85 -7.88 -18.71
N MET A 242 7.73 -8.17 -18.04
CA MET A 242 6.55 -8.76 -18.69
C MET A 242 5.95 -7.84 -19.75
N ALA A 243 5.90 -6.54 -19.50
CA ALA A 243 5.42 -5.56 -20.46
C ALA A 243 6.30 -5.51 -21.71
N ARG A 244 7.63 -5.53 -21.57
CA ARG A 244 8.58 -5.57 -22.68
C ARG A 244 8.43 -6.82 -23.56
N MET A 245 8.11 -7.98 -22.96
CA MET A 245 7.79 -9.20 -23.72
C MET A 245 6.55 -9.04 -24.61
N ALA A 246 5.65 -8.14 -24.25
CA ALA A 246 4.47 -7.78 -25.04
C ALA A 246 4.69 -6.53 -25.94
N GLY A 247 5.92 -6.05 -26.05
CA GLY A 247 6.27 -4.87 -26.85
C GLY A 247 5.86 -3.54 -26.21
N LEU A 248 5.60 -3.50 -24.89
CA LEU A 248 5.22 -2.29 -24.17
C LEU A 248 6.38 -1.77 -23.31
N ASP A 249 6.55 -0.44 -23.34
CA ASP A 249 7.34 0.26 -22.33
C ASP A 249 6.38 1.01 -21.40
N LEU A 250 6.37 0.61 -20.13
CA LEU A 250 5.50 1.20 -19.12
C LEU A 250 6.26 2.28 -18.35
N PRO A 251 5.65 3.45 -18.08
CA PRO A 251 6.27 4.53 -17.31
C PRO A 251 6.24 4.22 -15.81
N ILE A 252 6.90 3.14 -15.43
CA ILE A 252 7.00 2.65 -14.05
C ILE A 252 8.46 2.46 -13.66
N PHE A 253 8.72 2.58 -12.37
CA PHE A 253 10.01 2.32 -11.75
C PHE A 253 9.80 1.61 -10.42
N ALA A 254 10.86 1.06 -9.84
CA ALA A 254 10.79 0.38 -8.55
C ALA A 254 11.70 1.06 -7.54
N GLU A 255 11.24 1.14 -6.30
CA GLU A 255 12.00 1.51 -5.12
C GLU A 255 12.00 0.35 -4.13
N ARG A 256 13.11 0.12 -3.44
CA ARG A 256 13.19 -0.91 -2.42
C ARG A 256 12.83 -0.33 -1.06
N HIS A 257 11.83 -0.91 -0.43
CA HIS A 257 11.37 -0.52 0.91
C HIS A 257 11.54 -1.65 1.89
N HIS A 258 11.84 -1.32 3.13
CA HIS A 258 12.03 -2.27 4.22
C HIS A 258 11.03 -2.00 5.34
N LYS A 259 10.74 -3.05 6.10
CA LYS A 259 9.98 -3.00 7.34
C LYS A 259 10.74 -3.76 8.42
N VAL A 260 10.49 -3.40 9.66
CA VAL A 260 11.04 -4.09 10.82
C VAL A 260 9.90 -4.51 11.75
N SER A 261 9.92 -5.76 12.18
CA SER A 261 9.01 -6.27 13.20
C SER A 261 9.80 -6.82 14.37
N PHE A 262 9.33 -6.56 15.58
CA PHE A 262 9.97 -7.03 16.81
C PHE A 262 8.94 -7.24 17.92
N ALA A 263 9.29 -8.08 18.89
CA ALA A 263 8.46 -8.27 20.07
C ALA A 263 8.42 -6.98 20.90
N ASP A 264 7.22 -6.49 21.14
CA ASP A 264 6.96 -5.25 21.86
C ASP A 264 5.78 -5.42 22.82
N THR A 265 6.08 -5.31 24.12
CA THR A 265 5.09 -5.39 25.18
C THR A 265 4.90 -4.09 25.95
N GLU A 266 5.78 -3.10 25.74
CA GLU A 266 5.84 -1.89 26.54
C GLU A 266 5.81 -0.59 25.71
N GLY A 267 6.21 -0.64 24.44
CA GLY A 267 6.43 0.55 23.62
C GLY A 267 5.15 1.10 23.01
N VAL A 268 4.51 0.32 22.14
CA VAL A 268 3.31 0.73 21.40
C VAL A 268 2.07 0.05 21.98
N PRO A 269 1.07 0.81 22.48
CA PRO A 269 -0.19 0.22 22.96
C PRO A 269 -0.87 -0.61 21.86
N ARG A 270 -1.41 -1.75 22.25
CA ARG A 270 -2.11 -2.66 21.31
C ARG A 270 -3.37 -2.05 20.69
N SER A 271 -3.94 -1.01 21.32
CA SER A 271 -5.08 -0.23 20.81
C SER A 271 -4.70 0.94 19.92
N ALA A 272 -3.38 1.27 19.77
CA ALA A 272 -2.94 2.39 18.96
C ALA A 272 -3.37 2.24 17.50
N PRO A 273 -3.70 3.35 16.80
CA PRO A 273 -3.85 3.38 15.35
C PRO A 273 -2.51 3.21 14.63
N MET A 274 -2.51 3.21 13.31
CA MET A 274 -1.31 3.44 12.52
C MET A 274 -0.79 4.85 12.81
N MET A 275 0.47 5.02 13.15
CA MET A 275 1.07 6.30 13.54
C MET A 275 2.13 6.72 12.54
N ILE A 276 2.14 7.99 12.16
CA ILE A 276 3.09 8.59 11.21
C ILE A 276 3.61 9.90 11.79
N LEU A 277 4.94 10.03 11.88
CA LEU A 277 5.59 11.26 12.29
C LEU A 277 5.79 12.17 11.07
N LEU A 278 5.29 13.40 11.15
CA LEU A 278 5.40 14.39 10.07
C LEU A 278 6.70 15.23 10.14
N ASP A 279 7.48 15.08 11.19
CA ASP A 279 8.66 15.90 11.42
C ASP A 279 9.92 15.22 10.91
N ALA A 280 10.77 15.99 10.23
CA ALA A 280 12.17 15.62 10.06
C ALA A 280 12.86 15.60 11.43
N GLN A 281 13.88 14.77 11.60
CA GLN A 281 14.42 14.51 12.93
C GLN A 281 15.88 14.08 12.91
N TYR A 282 16.59 14.41 13.99
CA TYR A 282 17.84 13.77 14.34
C TYR A 282 17.55 12.54 15.21
N LEU A 283 18.17 11.41 14.91
CA LEU A 283 17.99 10.21 15.72
C LEU A 283 18.54 10.42 17.13
N PRO A 284 17.86 9.92 18.18
CA PRO A 284 18.26 10.12 19.58
C PRO A 284 19.44 9.21 19.96
N TRP A 285 20.65 9.67 19.71
CA TRP A 285 21.90 9.07 20.15
C TRP A 285 22.34 9.69 21.48
N ASN A 286 22.88 8.89 22.40
CA ASN A 286 23.55 9.44 23.58
C ASN A 286 24.95 10.01 23.23
N ASP A 287 25.63 10.65 24.19
CA ASP A 287 26.89 11.34 23.92
C ASP A 287 28.03 10.37 23.52
N ASP A 288 28.10 9.18 24.13
CA ASP A 288 29.08 8.16 23.79
C ASP A 288 28.82 7.57 22.40
N GLU A 289 27.58 7.30 22.07
CA GLU A 289 27.16 6.83 20.73
C GLU A 289 27.47 7.89 19.66
N ARG A 290 27.20 9.17 19.94
CA ARG A 290 27.55 10.28 19.03
C ARG A 290 29.04 10.37 18.78
N ALA A 291 29.84 10.27 19.83
CA ALA A 291 31.30 10.31 19.71
C ALA A 291 31.84 9.13 18.89
N ALA A 292 31.26 7.93 19.09
CA ALA A 292 31.64 6.75 18.33
C ALA A 292 31.25 6.89 16.84
N LEU A 293 30.01 7.36 16.54
CA LEU A 293 29.56 7.57 15.19
C LEU A 293 30.33 8.68 14.46
N ASP A 294 30.73 9.75 15.18
CA ASP A 294 31.50 10.83 14.58
C ASP A 294 32.93 10.40 14.22
N ALA A 295 33.47 9.45 14.96
CA ALA A 295 34.80 8.88 14.71
C ALA A 295 34.78 7.84 13.54
N ASP A 296 33.62 7.31 13.16
CA ASP A 296 33.45 6.32 12.11
C ASP A 296 32.99 7.00 10.81
N GLU A 297 33.86 7.03 9.79
CA GLU A 297 33.54 7.65 8.51
C GLU A 297 32.34 6.97 7.78
N GLU A 298 32.16 5.66 7.95
CA GLU A 298 31.08 4.89 7.32
C GLU A 298 29.76 5.08 8.04
N ALA A 299 29.75 5.39 9.34
CA ALA A 299 28.56 5.54 10.17
C ALA A 299 28.17 7.01 10.46
N ARG A 300 29.04 7.98 10.19
CA ARG A 300 28.82 9.41 10.50
C ARG A 300 27.54 9.98 9.91
N TRP A 301 27.09 9.46 8.78
CA TRP A 301 25.82 9.88 8.17
C TRP A 301 24.60 9.65 9.08
N LEU A 302 24.68 8.74 10.05
CA LEU A 302 23.63 8.50 11.05
C LEU A 302 23.39 9.69 11.99
N LEU A 303 24.31 10.66 12.02
CA LEU A 303 24.20 11.91 12.78
C LEU A 303 23.48 13.02 12.00
N GLN A 304 23.15 12.81 10.73
CA GLN A 304 22.44 13.79 9.90
C GLN A 304 20.95 13.82 10.24
N GLU A 305 20.26 14.82 9.73
CA GLU A 305 18.80 14.91 9.82
C GLU A 305 18.14 13.87 8.90
N PHE A 306 17.25 13.09 9.47
CA PHE A 306 16.41 12.13 8.74
C PHE A 306 15.10 12.78 8.32
N PRO A 307 14.53 12.37 7.15
CA PRO A 307 13.27 12.92 6.67
C PRO A 307 12.11 12.58 7.60
N ALA A 308 10.99 13.24 7.39
CA ALA A 308 9.71 12.85 7.97
C ALA A 308 9.25 11.46 7.46
N GLY A 309 8.22 10.89 8.08
CA GLY A 309 7.54 9.73 7.53
C GLY A 309 7.89 8.40 8.20
N VAL A 310 8.67 8.38 9.31
CA VAL A 310 8.73 7.17 10.12
C VAL A 310 7.33 6.82 10.60
N HIS A 311 6.93 5.56 10.44
CA HIS A 311 5.59 5.12 10.78
C HIS A 311 5.55 3.70 11.32
N GLY A 312 4.48 3.37 12.02
CA GLY A 312 4.33 2.05 12.60
C GLY A 312 2.98 1.82 13.24
N ARG A 313 2.74 0.57 13.56
CA ARG A 313 1.51 0.09 14.19
C ARG A 313 1.78 -1.08 15.12
N PRO A 314 0.88 -1.36 16.07
CA PRO A 314 0.89 -2.65 16.74
C PRO A 314 0.65 -3.78 15.74
N ASP A 315 1.34 -4.90 15.93
CA ASP A 315 1.25 -6.08 15.09
C ASP A 315 0.90 -7.31 15.94
N GLY A 316 -0.30 -7.85 15.73
CA GLY A 316 -0.83 -8.89 16.58
C GLY A 316 -0.88 -8.50 18.06
N ALA A 317 -0.70 -9.48 18.93
CA ALA A 317 -0.80 -9.31 20.40
C ALA A 317 0.48 -8.79 21.05
N HIS A 318 1.65 -9.05 20.45
CA HIS A 318 2.93 -8.90 21.13
C HIS A 318 4.06 -8.32 20.25
N ALA A 319 3.74 -7.76 19.10
CA ALA A 319 4.75 -7.20 18.22
C ALA A 319 4.41 -5.76 17.79
N THR A 320 5.39 -5.05 17.32
CA THR A 320 5.26 -3.76 16.64
C THR A 320 5.96 -3.84 15.30
N LEU A 321 5.30 -3.28 14.30
CA LEU A 321 5.79 -3.13 12.93
C LEU A 321 6.14 -1.67 12.69
N LEU A 322 7.37 -1.41 12.24
CA LEU A 322 7.84 -0.07 11.88
C LEU A 322 8.35 -0.05 10.44
N LEU A 323 8.20 1.09 9.81
CA LEU A 323 8.83 1.43 8.54
C LEU A 323 9.43 2.83 8.61
N PHE A 324 10.59 2.97 8.00
CA PHE A 324 11.20 4.28 7.82
C PHE A 324 11.88 4.33 6.46
N ASN A 325 11.19 4.85 5.47
CA ASN A 325 11.77 5.04 4.15
C ASN A 325 12.57 6.35 4.13
N HIS A 326 13.84 6.26 4.48
CA HIS A 326 14.79 7.38 4.48
C HIS A 326 15.70 7.40 3.22
N HIS A 327 15.51 6.42 2.33
CA HIS A 327 16.14 6.33 1.02
C HIS A 327 15.05 6.09 -0.03
N GLY A 328 15.06 6.88 -1.09
CA GLY A 328 14.11 6.80 -2.21
C GLY A 328 14.79 6.40 -3.53
N ASP A 329 15.80 5.50 -3.48
CA ASP A 329 16.56 5.14 -4.67
C ASP A 329 15.73 4.27 -5.63
N VAL A 330 15.73 4.70 -6.88
CA VAL A 330 15.18 3.89 -7.98
C VAL A 330 16.14 2.74 -8.25
N VAL A 331 15.61 1.52 -8.24
CA VAL A 331 16.38 0.29 -8.41
C VAL A 331 15.74 -0.62 -9.45
N GLU A 332 16.55 -1.46 -10.10
CA GLU A 332 16.00 -2.61 -10.83
C GLU A 332 15.76 -3.76 -9.83
N PRO A 333 14.59 -4.43 -9.89
CA PRO A 333 14.29 -5.53 -8.98
C PRO A 333 15.22 -6.72 -9.14
N GLU A 334 15.80 -7.18 -8.04
CA GLU A 334 16.67 -8.34 -7.95
C GLU A 334 16.07 -9.41 -7.05
N PHE A 335 16.28 -10.68 -7.41
CA PHE A 335 15.83 -11.83 -6.62
C PHE A 335 16.91 -12.93 -6.56
N PRO A 336 17.20 -13.48 -5.36
CA PRO A 336 16.57 -13.16 -4.08
C PRO A 336 16.75 -11.68 -3.71
N LEU A 337 15.84 -11.17 -2.86
CA LEU A 337 15.93 -9.78 -2.39
C LEU A 337 17.29 -9.55 -1.71
N PRO A 338 18.03 -8.49 -2.05
CA PRO A 338 19.28 -8.15 -1.37
C PRO A 338 19.06 -7.93 0.13
N GLU A 339 20.12 -8.21 0.90
CA GLU A 339 20.10 -7.95 2.35
C GLU A 339 19.68 -6.51 2.67
N PRO A 340 18.94 -6.29 3.76
CA PRO A 340 18.55 -4.96 4.18
C PRO A 340 19.79 -4.10 4.51
N PRO A 341 19.68 -2.77 4.38
CA PRO A 341 20.77 -1.89 4.76
C PRO A 341 21.19 -2.12 6.23
N PRO A 342 22.50 -2.02 6.55
CA PRO A 342 22.97 -2.02 7.93
C PRO A 342 22.18 -1.01 8.76
N HIS A 343 21.99 -1.31 10.04
CA HIS A 343 21.32 -0.43 11.01
C HIS A 343 19.83 -0.10 10.72
N TYR A 344 19.23 -0.59 9.65
CA TYR A 344 17.84 -0.23 9.30
C TYR A 344 16.86 -0.41 10.47
N GLY A 345 16.94 -1.54 11.19
CA GLY A 345 16.07 -1.80 12.34
C GLY A 345 16.26 -0.79 13.48
N GLU A 346 17.50 -0.40 13.73
CA GLU A 346 17.84 0.58 14.75
C GLU A 346 17.42 2.00 14.35
N ILE A 347 17.61 2.37 13.09
CA ILE A 347 17.17 3.66 12.54
C ILE A 347 15.65 3.80 12.69
N ALA A 348 14.89 2.78 12.29
CA ALA A 348 13.44 2.79 12.40
C ALA A 348 12.97 2.86 13.87
N LEU A 349 13.61 2.09 14.76
CA LEU A 349 13.30 2.11 16.18
C LEU A 349 13.58 3.49 16.82
N ARG A 350 14.78 4.04 16.59
CA ARG A 350 15.16 5.36 17.13
C ARG A 350 14.28 6.46 16.56
N GLY A 351 14.03 6.44 15.25
CA GLY A 351 13.14 7.40 14.61
C GLY A 351 11.75 7.38 15.21
N MET A 352 11.13 6.20 15.35
CA MET A 352 9.80 6.08 15.93
C MET A 352 9.78 6.41 17.44
N SER A 353 10.89 6.22 18.16
CA SER A 353 11.01 6.53 19.58
C SER A 353 10.94 8.04 19.91
N THR A 354 11.10 8.89 18.92
CA THR A 354 10.92 10.35 19.08
C THR A 354 9.43 10.68 19.22
N MET A 355 8.58 9.99 18.47
CA MET A 355 7.12 10.12 18.52
C MET A 355 6.50 9.27 19.64
N VAL A 356 7.01 8.06 19.88
CA VAL A 356 6.52 7.11 20.90
C VAL A 356 7.65 6.80 21.88
N PRO A 357 7.84 7.62 22.94
CA PRO A 357 8.95 7.48 23.88
C PRO A 357 9.08 6.13 24.59
N GLY A 358 7.98 5.38 24.71
CA GLY A 358 8.00 4.02 25.25
C GLY A 358 8.94 3.07 24.51
N LEU A 359 9.19 3.31 23.23
CA LEU A 359 10.11 2.53 22.41
C LEU A 359 11.59 2.72 22.81
N ARG A 360 11.93 3.77 23.55
CA ARG A 360 13.30 3.99 24.07
C ARG A 360 13.76 2.86 24.98
N SER A 361 12.82 2.13 25.58
CA SER A 361 13.12 0.96 26.42
C SER A 361 13.87 -0.15 25.68
N TYR A 362 13.81 -0.16 24.34
CA TYR A 362 14.51 -1.14 23.48
C TYR A 362 15.85 -0.63 22.94
N VAL A 363 16.11 0.68 23.01
CA VAL A 363 17.36 1.30 22.52
C VAL A 363 18.52 0.91 23.43
N GLY A 364 19.65 0.52 22.86
CA GLY A 364 20.85 0.10 23.61
C GLY A 364 20.73 -1.26 24.30
N LYS A 365 19.64 -1.99 24.11
CA LYS A 365 19.49 -3.37 24.58
C LYS A 365 19.70 -4.37 23.44
N PRO A 366 19.91 -5.67 23.73
CA PRO A 366 19.92 -6.69 22.68
C PRO A 366 18.60 -6.67 21.92
N PHE A 367 18.61 -6.03 20.75
CA PHE A 367 17.46 -5.86 19.87
C PHE A 367 17.65 -6.79 18.67
N ARG A 368 16.73 -7.74 18.51
CA ARG A 368 16.75 -8.69 17.41
C ARG A 368 15.48 -8.52 16.56
N PRO A 369 15.44 -7.50 15.72
CA PRO A 369 14.32 -7.29 14.85
C PRO A 369 14.36 -8.28 13.68
N TYR A 370 13.18 -8.68 13.21
CA TYR A 370 13.03 -9.25 11.89
C TYR A 370 12.90 -8.11 10.88
N VAL A 371 13.90 -7.97 10.02
CA VAL A 371 13.89 -6.98 8.93
C VAL A 371 13.56 -7.71 7.64
N ASP A 372 12.60 -7.17 6.90
CA ASP A 372 12.14 -7.71 5.63
C ASP A 372 11.91 -6.55 4.65
N GLY A 373 11.69 -6.85 3.37
CA GLY A 373 11.52 -5.82 2.37
C GLY A 373 10.89 -6.29 1.09
N GLY A 374 10.60 -5.33 0.23
CA GLY A 374 10.02 -5.57 -1.08
C GLY A 374 10.18 -4.36 -1.99
N TYR A 375 9.71 -4.50 -3.21
CA TYR A 375 9.76 -3.43 -4.19
C TYR A 375 8.41 -2.74 -4.33
N TYR A 376 8.39 -1.43 -4.19
CA TYR A 376 7.27 -0.58 -4.55
C TYR A 376 7.40 -0.19 -6.01
N VAL A 377 6.52 -0.72 -6.84
CA VAL A 377 6.45 -0.35 -8.26
C VAL A 377 5.54 0.86 -8.39
N LYS A 378 6.06 1.95 -8.93
CA LYS A 378 5.41 3.28 -8.92
C LYS A 378 5.35 3.85 -10.32
N THR A 379 4.39 4.74 -10.55
CA THR A 379 4.43 5.77 -11.58
C THR A 379 4.97 7.07 -10.97
N ARG A 380 5.37 8.04 -11.78
CA ARG A 380 5.85 9.35 -11.30
C ARG A 380 4.87 10.01 -10.33
N GLU A 381 3.60 9.98 -10.65
CA GLU A 381 2.51 10.60 -9.88
C GLU A 381 1.94 9.69 -8.80
N ASN A 382 2.53 8.52 -8.59
CA ASN A 382 2.09 7.53 -7.60
C ASN A 382 0.63 7.08 -7.77
N ARG A 383 0.15 7.02 -9.03
CA ARG A 383 -1.21 6.55 -9.40
C ARG A 383 -1.10 5.27 -10.22
N PRO A 384 -1.81 4.18 -9.86
CA PRO A 384 -1.71 2.90 -10.55
C PRO A 384 -2.05 2.97 -12.04
N LEU A 385 -1.57 1.98 -12.79
CA LEU A 385 -1.96 1.69 -14.16
C LEU A 385 -2.86 0.46 -14.17
N ILE A 386 -4.14 0.66 -14.51
CA ILE A 386 -5.16 -0.39 -14.46
C ILE A 386 -6.08 -0.25 -15.67
N GLY A 387 -6.09 -1.23 -16.55
CA GLY A 387 -6.97 -1.21 -17.72
C GLY A 387 -6.30 -1.71 -18.99
N PRO A 388 -6.90 -1.42 -20.17
CA PRO A 388 -6.40 -1.91 -21.44
C PRO A 388 -5.06 -1.25 -21.82
N ALA A 389 -4.21 -2.03 -22.46
CA ALA A 389 -3.02 -1.58 -23.17
C ALA A 389 -3.31 -1.38 -24.67
N PRO A 390 -2.40 -0.78 -25.45
CA PRO A 390 -2.62 -0.55 -26.89
C PRO A 390 -2.84 -1.82 -27.72
N VAL A 391 -2.37 -2.97 -27.24
CA VAL A 391 -2.57 -4.26 -27.90
C VAL A 391 -3.93 -4.85 -27.53
N GLU A 392 -4.73 -5.26 -28.51
CA GLU A 392 -6.05 -5.86 -28.26
C GLU A 392 -5.95 -7.10 -27.37
N GLY A 393 -6.77 -7.15 -26.31
CA GLY A 393 -6.78 -8.24 -25.34
C GLY A 393 -5.66 -8.18 -24.28
N LEU A 394 -4.81 -7.14 -24.29
CA LEU A 394 -3.79 -6.93 -23.26
C LEU A 394 -4.23 -5.90 -22.24
N TYR A 395 -4.08 -6.24 -20.97
CA TYR A 395 -4.43 -5.39 -19.82
C TYR A 395 -3.25 -5.31 -18.86
N VAL A 396 -3.15 -4.19 -18.16
CA VAL A 396 -2.16 -3.98 -17.10
C VAL A 396 -2.84 -3.73 -15.76
N SER A 397 -2.26 -4.23 -14.68
CA SER A 397 -2.68 -3.99 -13.30
C SER A 397 -1.43 -3.86 -12.43
N CYS A 398 -0.87 -2.63 -12.36
CA CYS A 398 0.44 -2.38 -11.77
C CYS A 398 0.61 -0.95 -11.25
N GLY A 399 1.79 -0.64 -10.73
CA GLY A 399 2.11 0.70 -10.24
C GLY A 399 1.39 1.04 -8.92
N TYR A 400 1.13 0.03 -8.10
CA TYR A 400 0.40 0.19 -6.83
C TYR A 400 1.24 0.73 -5.67
N SER A 401 2.53 1.04 -5.90
CA SER A 401 3.40 1.56 -4.85
C SER A 401 3.34 0.73 -3.56
N GLY A 402 3.28 1.40 -2.40
CA GLY A 402 3.12 0.78 -1.08
C GLY A 402 1.67 0.50 -0.67
N PHE A 403 0.68 0.82 -1.51
CA PHE A 403 -0.75 0.71 -1.18
C PHE A 403 -1.50 -0.38 -1.95
N GLY A 404 -0.78 -1.34 -2.53
CA GLY A 404 -1.37 -2.39 -3.36
C GLY A 404 -2.43 -3.23 -2.65
N VAL A 405 -2.29 -3.50 -1.37
CA VAL A 405 -3.28 -4.26 -0.59
C VAL A 405 -4.62 -3.53 -0.54
N MET A 406 -4.61 -2.24 -0.15
CA MET A 406 -5.84 -1.46 -0.05
C MET A 406 -6.48 -1.17 -1.42
N ALA A 407 -5.70 -1.10 -2.50
CA ALA A 407 -6.15 -0.75 -3.84
C ALA A 407 -6.59 -1.97 -4.67
N SER A 408 -6.18 -3.17 -4.27
CA SER A 408 -6.30 -4.37 -5.11
C SER A 408 -7.72 -4.75 -5.49
N CYS A 409 -8.68 -4.60 -4.57
CA CYS A 409 -10.07 -5.02 -4.81
C CYS A 409 -10.72 -4.14 -5.89
N ALA A 410 -10.60 -2.82 -5.83
CA ALA A 410 -11.10 -1.94 -6.89
C ALA A 410 -10.27 -2.06 -8.17
N GLY A 411 -8.96 -2.30 -8.07
CA GLY A 411 -8.12 -2.59 -9.22
C GLY A 411 -8.56 -3.85 -9.98
N GLY A 412 -8.84 -4.90 -9.24
CA GLY A 412 -9.41 -6.13 -9.80
C GLY A 412 -10.80 -5.90 -10.42
N GLU A 413 -11.65 -5.09 -9.77
CA GLU A 413 -12.96 -4.72 -10.32
C GLU A 413 -12.83 -3.97 -11.65
N LEU A 414 -11.92 -3.00 -11.77
CA LEU A 414 -11.67 -2.29 -13.02
C LEU A 414 -11.24 -3.23 -14.14
N ILE A 415 -10.27 -4.12 -13.88
CA ILE A 415 -9.83 -5.14 -14.86
C ILE A 415 -11.01 -6.01 -15.30
N ALA A 416 -11.79 -6.50 -14.34
CA ALA A 416 -12.92 -7.36 -14.65
C ALA A 416 -14.00 -6.65 -15.47
N ARG A 417 -14.31 -5.39 -15.17
CA ARG A 417 -15.26 -4.57 -15.93
C ARG A 417 -14.77 -4.28 -17.34
N HIS A 418 -13.49 -3.96 -17.53
CA HIS A 418 -12.91 -3.79 -18.86
C HIS A 418 -13.03 -5.05 -19.72
N ILE A 419 -12.70 -6.23 -19.17
CA ILE A 419 -12.77 -7.51 -19.91
C ILE A 419 -14.23 -7.92 -20.19
N ALA A 420 -15.12 -7.72 -19.22
CA ALA A 420 -16.54 -8.06 -19.38
C ALA A 420 -17.32 -7.04 -20.23
N GLY A 421 -16.76 -5.89 -20.58
CA GLY A 421 -17.47 -4.78 -21.22
C GLY A 421 -18.59 -4.22 -20.33
N ALA A 422 -18.40 -4.26 -19.01
CA ALA A 422 -19.35 -3.72 -18.04
C ALA A 422 -19.16 -2.20 -17.86
N PRO A 423 -20.18 -1.47 -17.39
CA PRO A 423 -20.07 -0.04 -17.13
C PRO A 423 -18.91 0.28 -16.18
N LEU A 424 -18.08 1.23 -16.56
CA LEU A 424 -16.93 1.69 -15.76
C LEU A 424 -17.36 2.84 -14.84
N PRO A 425 -16.78 2.94 -13.63
CA PRO A 425 -16.98 4.10 -12.78
C PRO A 425 -16.27 5.34 -13.37
N ASP A 426 -16.73 6.52 -13.02
CA ASP A 426 -16.24 7.80 -13.57
C ASP A 426 -14.75 8.01 -13.35
N TYR A 427 -14.19 7.48 -12.27
CA TYR A 427 -12.75 7.57 -11.98
C TYR A 427 -11.88 6.64 -12.85
N ALA A 428 -12.45 5.70 -13.61
CA ALA A 428 -11.67 4.66 -14.32
C ALA A 428 -10.67 5.23 -15.33
N SER A 429 -11.04 6.32 -16.02
CA SER A 429 -10.17 6.99 -17.00
C SER A 429 -8.86 7.50 -16.41
N ALA A 430 -8.84 7.80 -15.10
CA ALA A 430 -7.65 8.25 -14.40
C ALA A 430 -6.58 7.15 -14.20
N PHE A 431 -6.92 5.87 -14.46
CA PHE A 431 -6.03 4.74 -14.20
C PHE A 431 -5.54 4.03 -15.47
N VAL A 432 -6.09 4.34 -16.64
CA VAL A 432 -5.66 3.71 -17.90
C VAL A 432 -4.33 4.25 -18.39
N LEU A 433 -3.59 3.42 -19.14
CA LEU A 433 -2.30 3.83 -19.70
C LEU A 433 -2.43 5.02 -20.68
N SER A 434 -3.54 5.11 -21.41
CA SER A 434 -3.79 6.19 -22.36
C SER A 434 -3.93 7.58 -21.74
N ARG A 435 -4.05 7.68 -20.39
CA ARG A 435 -4.06 8.98 -19.67
C ARG A 435 -2.83 9.84 -19.99
N TYR A 436 -1.69 9.23 -20.28
CA TYR A 436 -0.47 9.95 -20.68
C TYR A 436 -0.52 10.52 -22.10
N GLN A 437 -1.59 10.28 -22.86
CA GLN A 437 -1.84 10.90 -24.16
C GLN A 437 -2.81 12.09 -24.05
N ASP A 438 -3.41 12.29 -22.88
CA ASP A 438 -4.31 13.40 -22.59
C ASP A 438 -3.53 14.65 -22.17
N PRO A 439 -3.58 15.75 -22.95
CA PRO A 439 -2.88 17.00 -22.63
C PRO A 439 -3.31 17.61 -21.28
N GLU A 440 -4.58 17.44 -20.89
CA GLU A 440 -5.09 17.95 -19.62
C GLU A 440 -4.45 17.18 -18.45
N TYR A 441 -4.33 15.87 -18.58
CA TYR A 441 -3.65 15.03 -17.60
C TYR A 441 -2.16 15.36 -17.51
N ILE A 442 -1.47 15.57 -18.62
CA ILE A 442 -0.06 15.98 -18.60
C ILE A 442 0.10 17.33 -17.90
N SER A 443 -0.77 18.32 -18.21
CA SER A 443 -0.76 19.60 -17.49
C SER A 443 -1.05 19.47 -16.01
N LEU A 444 -1.87 18.50 -15.60
CA LEU A 444 -2.11 18.18 -14.20
C LEU A 444 -0.86 17.62 -13.54
N LEU A 445 -0.14 16.71 -14.21
CA LEU A 445 1.11 16.12 -13.71
C LEU A 445 2.19 17.17 -13.47
N ASP A 446 2.33 18.15 -14.34
CA ASP A 446 3.33 19.21 -14.19
C ASP A 446 3.07 20.11 -12.97
N ARG A 447 1.84 20.16 -12.51
CA ARG A 447 1.42 20.87 -11.28
C ARG A 447 1.41 19.99 -10.05
N TRP A 448 1.48 18.69 -10.24
CA TRP A 448 1.48 17.71 -9.15
C TRP A 448 2.90 17.58 -8.60
N GLY A 449 3.19 18.19 -7.49
CA GLY A 449 4.44 17.96 -6.79
C GLY A 449 4.56 16.52 -6.27
N ASP A 450 5.72 16.16 -5.75
CA ASP A 450 6.06 14.81 -5.23
C ASP A 450 5.23 14.37 -4.01
N GLY A 451 4.22 15.14 -3.61
CA GLY A 451 3.45 15.00 -2.37
C GLY A 451 2.37 13.92 -2.36
N GLY A 452 2.40 12.96 -3.27
CA GLY A 452 1.35 11.93 -3.39
C GLY A 452 1.39 10.80 -2.37
N GLN A 453 2.39 10.74 -1.50
CA GLN A 453 2.50 9.69 -0.47
C GLN A 453 2.88 10.31 0.87
N LEU A 454 1.91 10.36 1.79
CA LEU A 454 2.13 10.55 3.22
C LEU A 454 2.15 9.19 3.89
#